data_37d9eb84726667a2d05094e02f583457
#
_entry.id   37d9eb84726667a2d05094e02f583457
#
_cell.length_a   1.000
_cell.length_b   1.000
_cell.length_c   1.000
_cell.angle_alpha   90.00
_cell.angle_beta   90.00
_cell.angle_gamma   90.00
#
_symmetry.space_group_name_H-M   'P 1'
#
loop_
_entity.id
_entity.type
_entity.pdbx_description
1 polymer ?
#
loop_
_entity_poly.entity_id
_entity_poly.type
_entity_poly.pdbx_seq_one_letter_code
_entity_poly.pdbx_strand_id
1 'polypeptide(L)'
;MASSHTVPALIEALRRLPGVGQKSASRMAYHLLQHDREGAQLLSQALQQACAQVRHCSLCNTFSEEEVCDTCADPARDRSRLCVVETPADQAAVERTSAFKGLYFVLMGRLSPLDGIGPRDIGLARLFERATTGEVQEVILATNFTAEGEEIGRAHV
;
A
#
# COMPACT_ATOMS: atom_id res chain seq x y z
N MET A 1 12.46 -20.13 -37.56
CA MET A 1 13.28 -19.38 -36.61
C MET A 1 12.38 -18.76 -35.56
N ALA A 2 12.52 -19.16 -34.33
CA ALA A 2 11.84 -18.49 -33.25
C ALA A 2 12.47 -17.11 -33.08
N SER A 3 11.76 -16.03 -33.45
CA SER A 3 12.20 -14.70 -33.12
C SER A 3 12.18 -14.58 -31.58
N SER A 4 13.32 -14.22 -31.01
CA SER A 4 13.42 -14.00 -29.58
C SER A 4 12.54 -12.80 -29.20
N HIS A 5 11.42 -13.05 -28.54
CA HIS A 5 10.51 -12.01 -28.04
C HIS A 5 10.81 -11.62 -26.59
N THR A 6 11.94 -12.10 -26.03
CA THR A 6 12.28 -11.94 -24.62
C THR A 6 12.55 -10.48 -24.25
N VAL A 7 13.30 -9.75 -25.07
CA VAL A 7 13.58 -8.33 -24.80
C VAL A 7 12.31 -7.48 -24.92
N PRO A 8 11.53 -7.58 -26.01
CA PRO A 8 10.23 -6.91 -26.07
C PRO A 8 9.30 -7.24 -24.91
N ALA A 9 9.26 -8.50 -24.48
CA ALA A 9 8.44 -8.93 -23.36
C ALA A 9 8.87 -8.24 -22.04
N LEU A 10 10.17 -8.13 -21.81
CA LEU A 10 10.68 -7.41 -20.63
C LEU A 10 10.30 -5.93 -20.67
N ILE A 11 10.45 -5.27 -21.83
CA ILE A 11 10.06 -3.87 -22.01
C ILE A 11 8.57 -3.68 -21.72
N GLU A 12 7.72 -4.55 -22.27
CA GLU A 12 6.27 -4.48 -22.03
C GLU A 12 5.93 -4.71 -20.55
N ALA A 13 6.63 -5.63 -19.87
CA ALA A 13 6.44 -5.86 -18.45
C ALA A 13 6.79 -4.62 -17.61
N LEU A 14 7.88 -3.93 -17.94
CA LEU A 14 8.30 -2.70 -17.25
C LEU A 14 7.32 -1.54 -17.49
N ARG A 15 6.66 -1.50 -18.65
CA ARG A 15 5.64 -0.50 -18.95
C ARG A 15 4.38 -0.60 -18.08
N ARG A 16 4.18 -1.71 -17.39
CA ARG A 16 3.08 -1.85 -16.43
C ARG A 16 3.26 -0.98 -15.19
N LEU A 17 4.48 -0.51 -14.93
CA LEU A 17 4.75 0.36 -13.78
C LEU A 17 4.22 1.77 -14.03
N PRO A 18 3.61 2.41 -13.01
CA PRO A 18 3.11 3.78 -13.15
C PRO A 18 4.22 4.74 -13.56
N GLY A 19 3.95 5.60 -14.52
CA GLY A 19 4.93 6.60 -15.00
C GLY A 19 6.00 6.05 -15.91
N VAL A 20 6.00 4.76 -16.24
CA VAL A 20 6.98 4.14 -17.12
C VAL A 20 6.39 3.98 -18.53
N GLY A 21 6.85 4.83 -19.46
CA GLY A 21 6.49 4.73 -20.88
C GLY A 21 7.49 3.86 -21.65
N GLN A 22 7.28 3.78 -22.96
CA GLN A 22 8.12 2.96 -23.88
C GLN A 22 9.60 3.30 -23.78
N LYS A 23 9.95 4.57 -23.78
CA LYS A 23 11.34 5.04 -23.76
C LYS A 23 12.04 4.67 -22.45
N SER A 24 11.38 4.91 -21.33
CA SER A 24 11.92 4.58 -20.01
C SER A 24 12.06 3.07 -19.84
N ALA A 25 11.04 2.30 -20.23
CA ALA A 25 11.07 0.85 -20.15
C ALA A 25 12.22 0.26 -20.97
N SER A 26 12.43 0.77 -22.18
CA SER A 26 13.54 0.32 -23.04
C SER A 26 14.89 0.60 -22.39
N ARG A 27 15.08 1.81 -21.84
CA ARG A 27 16.33 2.15 -21.13
C ARG A 27 16.58 1.26 -19.93
N MET A 28 15.55 0.99 -19.15
CA MET A 28 15.64 0.10 -17.98
C MET A 28 16.02 -1.32 -18.39
N ALA A 29 15.35 -1.87 -19.40
CA ALA A 29 15.63 -3.21 -19.91
C ALA A 29 17.08 -3.35 -20.39
N TYR A 30 17.55 -2.41 -21.20
CA TYR A 30 18.90 -2.44 -21.71
C TYR A 30 19.95 -2.27 -20.62
N HIS A 31 19.70 -1.37 -19.66
CA HIS A 31 20.58 -1.20 -18.51
C HIS A 31 20.74 -2.52 -17.73
N LEU A 32 19.62 -3.16 -17.37
CA LEU A 32 19.63 -4.41 -16.63
C LEU A 32 20.38 -5.52 -17.37
N LEU A 33 20.11 -5.68 -18.66
CA LEU A 33 20.71 -6.76 -19.46
C LEU A 33 22.20 -6.51 -19.77
N GLN A 34 22.58 -5.25 -19.93
CA GLN A 34 23.94 -4.90 -20.34
C GLN A 34 24.87 -4.64 -19.15
N HIS A 35 24.37 -4.00 -18.08
CA HIS A 35 25.22 -3.48 -17.01
C HIS A 35 24.94 -4.10 -15.64
N ASP A 36 23.78 -4.72 -15.44
CA ASP A 36 23.39 -5.19 -14.11
C ASP A 36 22.49 -6.43 -14.14
N ARG A 37 23.01 -7.50 -14.69
CA ARG A 37 22.25 -8.77 -14.72
C ARG A 37 22.01 -9.36 -13.34
N GLU A 38 22.95 -9.16 -12.42
CA GLU A 38 22.79 -9.57 -11.03
C GLU A 38 21.62 -8.81 -10.39
N GLY A 39 21.56 -7.50 -10.55
CA GLY A 39 20.44 -6.69 -10.09
C GLY A 39 19.10 -7.09 -10.71
N ALA A 40 19.11 -7.47 -11.99
CA ALA A 40 17.92 -7.98 -12.67
C ALA A 40 17.42 -9.28 -12.03
N GLN A 41 18.31 -10.21 -11.70
CA GLN A 41 17.97 -11.45 -11.01
C GLN A 41 17.44 -11.19 -9.60
N LEU A 42 18.08 -10.30 -8.85
CA LEU A 42 17.63 -9.91 -7.50
C LEU A 42 16.24 -9.27 -7.55
N LEU A 43 15.99 -8.39 -8.51
CA LEU A 43 14.69 -7.76 -8.71
C LEU A 43 13.61 -8.82 -9.03
N SER A 44 13.91 -9.74 -9.91
CA SER A 44 13.02 -10.84 -10.28
C SER A 44 12.64 -11.69 -9.06
N GLN A 45 13.63 -12.09 -8.27
CA GLN A 45 13.41 -12.88 -7.06
C GLN A 45 12.60 -12.13 -6.01
N ALA A 46 12.92 -10.84 -5.79
CA ALA A 46 12.21 -10.00 -4.84
C ALA A 46 10.73 -9.83 -5.22
N LEU A 47 10.46 -9.62 -6.51
CA LEU A 47 9.08 -9.51 -7.00
C LEU A 47 8.31 -10.82 -6.81
N GLN A 48 8.90 -11.96 -7.16
CA GLN A 48 8.27 -13.26 -6.97
C GLN A 48 7.97 -13.53 -5.50
N GLN A 49 8.93 -13.26 -4.63
CA GLN A 49 8.80 -13.47 -3.20
C GLN A 49 7.72 -12.57 -2.58
N ALA A 50 7.71 -11.29 -2.95
CA ALA A 50 6.70 -10.35 -2.47
C ALA A 50 5.30 -10.76 -2.92
N CYS A 51 5.12 -11.15 -4.17
CA CYS A 51 3.83 -11.61 -4.69
C CYS A 51 3.32 -12.87 -4.00
N ALA A 52 4.23 -13.76 -3.57
CA ALA A 52 3.87 -15.01 -2.91
C ALA A 52 3.59 -14.84 -1.41
N GLN A 53 4.28 -13.92 -0.74
CA GLN A 53 4.28 -13.85 0.73
C GLN A 53 3.54 -12.64 1.30
N VAL A 54 3.49 -11.51 0.58
CA VAL A 54 2.86 -10.30 1.10
C VAL A 54 1.35 -10.39 0.98
N ARG A 55 0.69 -10.17 2.10
CA ARG A 55 -0.76 -10.05 2.24
C ARG A 55 -1.10 -8.80 3.03
N HIS A 56 -2.34 -8.64 3.43
CA HIS A 56 -2.78 -7.50 4.23
C HIS A 56 -2.92 -7.92 5.69
N CYS A 57 -2.46 -7.06 6.61
CA CYS A 57 -2.71 -7.24 8.03
C CYS A 57 -4.22 -7.29 8.27
N SER A 58 -4.69 -8.30 9.00
CA SER A 58 -6.11 -8.50 9.29
C SER A 58 -6.71 -7.36 10.13
N LEU A 59 -5.89 -6.62 10.87
CA LEU A 59 -6.33 -5.52 11.74
C LEU A 59 -6.23 -4.16 11.09
N CYS A 60 -5.09 -3.80 10.51
CA CYS A 60 -4.86 -2.45 9.97
C CYS A 60 -4.87 -2.36 8.44
N ASN A 61 -4.91 -3.48 7.75
CA ASN A 61 -4.94 -3.56 6.29
C ASN A 61 -3.65 -3.12 5.58
N THR A 62 -2.55 -2.85 6.31
CA THR A 62 -1.25 -2.60 5.69
C THR A 62 -0.66 -3.87 5.07
N PHE A 63 0.37 -3.74 4.26
CA PHE A 63 1.09 -4.91 3.76
C PHE A 63 1.79 -5.64 4.93
N SER A 64 1.67 -6.96 4.94
CA SER A 64 2.27 -7.81 5.98
C SER A 64 2.53 -9.21 5.45
N GLU A 65 3.61 -9.82 5.84
CA GLU A 65 3.84 -11.24 5.59
C GLU A 65 3.08 -12.10 6.60
N GLU A 66 2.85 -11.58 7.81
CA GLU A 66 2.09 -12.22 8.85
C GLU A 66 0.60 -11.80 8.82
N GLU A 67 -0.25 -12.58 9.47
CA GLU A 67 -1.67 -12.27 9.59
C GLU A 67 -1.89 -10.93 10.29
N VAL A 68 -1.12 -10.65 11.33
CA VAL A 68 -1.12 -9.38 12.08
C VAL A 68 0.28 -8.77 11.98
N CYS A 69 0.38 -7.52 11.53
CA CYS A 69 1.66 -6.84 11.38
C CYS A 69 2.29 -6.51 12.74
N ASP A 70 3.59 -6.24 12.73
CA ASP A 70 4.36 -5.96 13.94
C ASP A 70 3.81 -4.78 14.74
N THR A 71 3.34 -3.74 14.07
CA THR A 71 2.75 -2.58 14.73
C THR A 71 1.46 -2.94 15.49
N CYS A 72 0.57 -3.69 14.86
CA CYS A 72 -0.66 -4.14 15.49
C CYS A 72 -0.42 -5.16 16.61
N ALA A 73 0.63 -5.95 16.49
CA ALA A 73 1.01 -6.96 17.49
C ALA A 73 1.78 -6.38 18.68
N ASP A 74 2.30 -5.16 18.57
CA ASP A 74 3.12 -4.52 19.60
C ASP A 74 2.27 -4.18 20.84
N PRO A 75 2.51 -4.81 22.00
CA PRO A 75 1.73 -4.56 23.21
C PRO A 75 1.98 -3.18 23.83
N ALA A 76 3.05 -2.49 23.42
CA ALA A 76 3.38 -1.15 23.90
C ALA A 76 2.53 -0.05 23.24
N ARG A 77 1.78 -0.39 22.18
CA ARG A 77 0.94 0.56 21.46
C ARG A 77 -0.35 0.89 22.23
N ASP A 78 -0.79 2.13 22.10
CA ASP A 78 -2.06 2.58 22.68
C ASP A 78 -3.24 2.16 21.79
N ARG A 79 -3.97 1.15 22.23
CA ARG A 79 -5.10 0.57 21.49
C ARG A 79 -6.35 1.44 21.49
N SER A 80 -6.39 2.48 22.33
CA SER A 80 -7.50 3.41 22.38
C SER A 80 -7.49 4.46 21.27
N ARG A 81 -6.36 4.59 20.56
CA ARG A 81 -6.15 5.61 19.52
C ARG A 81 -5.94 4.94 18.17
N LEU A 82 -6.75 5.31 17.21
CA LEU A 82 -6.71 4.77 15.84
C LEU A 82 -6.46 5.89 14.84
N CYS A 83 -5.35 5.83 14.11
CA CYS A 83 -5.02 6.76 13.04
C CYS A 83 -5.36 6.15 11.68
N VAL A 84 -6.23 6.79 10.93
CA VAL A 84 -6.64 6.35 9.60
C VAL A 84 -5.81 7.07 8.55
N VAL A 85 -5.10 6.32 7.73
CA VAL A 85 -4.27 6.82 6.64
C VAL A 85 -4.69 6.20 5.31
N GLU A 86 -4.33 6.84 4.20
CA GLU A 86 -4.72 6.36 2.87
C GLU A 86 -3.83 5.23 2.35
N THR A 87 -2.53 5.31 2.61
CA THR A 87 -1.52 4.39 2.05
C THR A 87 -0.53 3.91 3.11
N PRO A 88 0.17 2.78 2.87
CA PRO A 88 1.27 2.37 3.73
C PRO A 88 2.41 3.39 3.82
N ALA A 89 2.63 4.16 2.75
CA ALA A 89 3.63 5.23 2.75
C ALA A 89 3.26 6.36 3.73
N ASP A 90 1.98 6.71 3.82
CA ASP A 90 1.48 7.69 4.79
C ASP A 90 1.67 7.19 6.22
N GLN A 91 1.37 5.91 6.47
CA GLN A 91 1.63 5.27 7.75
C GLN A 91 3.11 5.37 8.13
N ALA A 92 4.00 5.02 7.22
CA ALA A 92 5.45 5.12 7.45
C ALA A 92 5.90 6.55 7.71
N ALA A 93 5.28 7.54 7.06
CA ALA A 93 5.58 8.95 7.29
C ALA A 93 5.21 9.37 8.72
N VAL A 94 4.05 8.97 9.22
CA VAL A 94 3.64 9.24 10.61
C VAL A 94 4.57 8.53 11.60
N GLU A 95 4.92 7.27 11.35
CA GLU A 95 5.82 6.51 12.22
C GLU A 95 7.21 7.16 12.34
N ARG A 96 7.72 7.74 11.26
CA ARG A 96 9.01 8.45 11.28
C ARG A 96 9.03 9.65 12.23
N THR A 97 7.88 10.22 12.54
CA THR A 97 7.82 11.33 13.49
C THR A 97 8.01 10.88 14.94
N SER A 98 7.79 9.61 15.22
CA SER A 98 7.78 9.00 16.56
C SER A 98 6.80 9.67 17.55
N ALA A 99 5.89 10.50 17.05
CA ALA A 99 4.94 11.26 17.87
C ALA A 99 3.66 10.46 18.16
N PHE A 100 3.28 9.53 17.28
CA PHE A 100 2.07 8.75 17.42
C PHE A 100 2.39 7.34 17.95
N LYS A 101 1.74 6.94 19.02
CA LYS A 101 1.95 5.65 19.69
C LYS A 101 0.71 4.74 19.66
N GLY A 102 -0.29 5.12 18.91
CA GLY A 102 -1.51 4.32 18.73
C GLY A 102 -1.42 3.30 17.58
N LEU A 103 -2.55 2.83 17.16
CA LEU A 103 -2.70 1.89 16.05
C LEU A 103 -3.16 2.60 14.78
N TYR A 104 -3.11 1.88 13.67
CA TYR A 104 -3.46 2.43 12.36
C TYR A 104 -4.58 1.64 11.71
N PHE A 105 -5.24 2.29 10.75
CA PHE A 105 -5.97 1.64 9.68
C PHE A 105 -5.57 2.26 8.35
N VAL A 106 -5.19 1.41 7.40
CA VAL A 106 -4.73 1.82 6.06
C VAL A 106 -5.83 1.51 5.06
N LEU A 107 -6.33 2.55 4.40
CA LEU A 107 -7.42 2.43 3.43
C LEU A 107 -7.00 1.75 2.13
N MET A 108 -5.71 1.77 1.81
CA MET A 108 -5.12 1.29 0.56
C MET A 108 -5.60 2.06 -0.67
N GLY A 109 -5.86 3.33 -0.49
CA GLY A 109 -6.31 4.24 -1.54
C GLY A 109 -7.15 5.37 -0.99
N ARG A 110 -7.74 6.11 -1.88
CA ARG A 110 -8.69 7.19 -1.57
C ARG A 110 -9.95 6.98 -2.39
N LEU A 111 -11.04 7.54 -1.92
CA LEU A 111 -12.25 7.60 -2.73
C LEU A 111 -11.94 8.39 -4.01
N SER A 112 -12.19 7.81 -5.14
CA SER A 112 -12.03 8.46 -6.44
C SER A 112 -13.12 7.97 -7.40
N PRO A 113 -14.25 8.67 -7.46
CA PRO A 113 -15.33 8.29 -8.39
C PRO A 113 -14.88 8.26 -9.85
N LEU A 114 -13.93 9.14 -10.22
CA LEU A 114 -13.38 9.20 -11.57
C LEU A 114 -12.58 7.94 -11.94
N ASP A 115 -11.91 7.34 -10.96
CA ASP A 115 -11.13 6.10 -11.13
C ASP A 115 -11.94 4.85 -10.76
N GLY A 116 -13.24 5.01 -10.43
CA GLY A 116 -14.09 3.90 -10.02
C GLY A 116 -13.81 3.35 -8.63
N ILE A 117 -13.08 4.08 -7.80
CA ILE A 117 -12.74 3.66 -6.43
C ILE A 117 -13.81 4.17 -5.47
N GLY A 118 -14.62 3.25 -4.96
CA GLY A 118 -15.69 3.53 -4.00
C GLY A 118 -15.34 3.10 -2.58
N PRO A 119 -16.28 3.29 -1.62
CA PRO A 119 -16.07 2.96 -0.20
C PRO A 119 -15.68 1.50 0.05
N ARG A 120 -16.16 0.56 -0.76
CA ARG A 120 -15.83 -0.86 -0.63
C ARG A 120 -14.37 -1.15 -0.95
N ASP A 121 -13.82 -0.42 -1.92
CA ASP A 121 -12.45 -0.62 -2.39
C ASP A 121 -11.40 -0.16 -1.37
N ILE A 122 -11.77 0.77 -0.49
CA ILE A 122 -10.89 1.28 0.56
C ILE A 122 -11.18 0.68 1.95
N GLY A 123 -12.06 -0.29 2.03
CA GLY A 123 -12.30 -1.07 3.27
C GLY A 123 -13.01 -0.30 4.38
N LEU A 124 -13.89 0.65 4.06
CA LEU A 124 -14.60 1.45 5.07
C LEU A 124 -15.43 0.59 6.04
N ALA A 125 -16.03 -0.49 5.57
CA ALA A 125 -16.80 -1.39 6.44
C ALA A 125 -15.94 -1.98 7.55
N ARG A 126 -14.73 -2.42 7.23
CA ARG A 126 -13.77 -2.95 8.21
C ARG A 126 -13.28 -1.86 9.18
N LEU A 127 -13.11 -0.64 8.68
CA LEU A 127 -12.77 0.49 9.53
C LEU A 127 -13.87 0.75 10.56
N PHE A 128 -15.13 0.76 10.14
CA PHE A 128 -16.26 0.95 11.05
C PHE A 128 -16.34 -0.14 12.10
N GLU A 129 -16.21 -1.40 11.71
CA GLU A 129 -16.17 -2.51 12.64
C GLU A 129 -15.10 -2.31 13.70
N ARG A 130 -13.89 -1.94 13.28
CA ARG A 130 -12.78 -1.72 14.19
C ARG A 130 -12.98 -0.52 15.09
N ALA A 131 -13.48 0.58 14.56
CA ALA A 131 -13.74 1.80 15.34
C ALA A 131 -14.85 1.62 16.40
N THR A 132 -15.73 0.65 16.21
CA THR A 132 -16.87 0.38 17.10
C THR A 132 -16.66 -0.77 18.08
N THR A 133 -15.47 -1.36 18.15
CA THR A 133 -15.17 -2.51 19.04
C THR A 133 -15.22 -2.17 20.54
N GLY A 134 -15.24 -0.88 20.90
CA GLY A 134 -15.24 -0.45 22.31
C GLY A 134 -13.85 -0.18 22.87
N GLU A 135 -12.78 -0.66 22.26
CA GLU A 135 -11.40 -0.36 22.64
C GLU A 135 -10.97 1.03 22.13
N VAL A 136 -11.44 1.42 20.94
CA VAL A 136 -11.08 2.68 20.30
C VAL A 136 -11.89 3.81 20.91
N GLN A 137 -11.19 4.80 21.46
CA GLN A 137 -11.78 6.01 22.07
C GLN A 137 -11.55 7.24 21.20
N GLU A 138 -10.48 7.27 20.42
CA GLU A 138 -10.13 8.38 19.55
C GLU A 138 -9.77 7.86 18.16
N VAL A 139 -10.39 8.44 17.14
CA VAL A 139 -10.04 8.20 15.73
C VAL A 139 -9.47 9.47 15.13
N ILE A 140 -8.27 9.39 14.60
CA ILE A 140 -7.58 10.49 13.92
C ILE A 140 -7.63 10.21 12.42
N LEU A 141 -8.28 11.10 11.67
CA LEU A 141 -8.35 10.98 10.21
C LEU A 141 -7.19 11.74 9.58
N ALA A 142 -6.16 11.03 9.18
CA ALA A 142 -4.99 11.57 8.50
C ALA A 142 -5.06 11.28 6.99
N THR A 143 -6.15 11.72 6.38
CA THR A 143 -6.41 11.61 4.94
C THR A 143 -6.17 12.95 4.25
N ASN A 144 -6.07 12.94 2.92
CA ASN A 144 -5.88 14.16 2.17
C ASN A 144 -7.08 15.12 2.36
N PHE A 145 -6.78 16.41 2.40
CA PHE A 145 -7.80 17.47 2.50
C PHE A 145 -8.46 17.67 1.11
N THR A 146 -9.29 16.69 0.74
CA THR A 146 -10.05 16.66 -0.51
C THR A 146 -11.51 16.40 -0.19
N ALA A 147 -12.41 16.63 -1.16
CA ALA A 147 -13.82 16.31 -1.01
C ALA A 147 -14.01 14.82 -0.64
N GLU A 148 -13.20 13.94 -1.22
CA GLU A 148 -13.19 12.50 -0.93
C GLU A 148 -12.73 12.20 0.50
N GLY A 149 -11.74 12.91 1.00
CA GLY A 149 -11.27 12.78 2.38
C GLY A 149 -12.31 13.24 3.39
N GLU A 150 -13.04 14.31 3.08
CA GLU A 150 -14.17 14.78 3.90
C GLU A 150 -15.31 13.75 3.94
N GLU A 151 -15.57 13.06 2.82
CA GLU A 151 -16.60 12.04 2.75
C GLU A 151 -16.30 10.86 3.68
N ILE A 152 -15.03 10.46 3.82
CA ILE A 152 -14.60 9.45 4.80
C ILE A 152 -14.99 9.89 6.21
N GLY A 153 -14.76 11.16 6.56
CA GLY A 153 -15.13 11.73 7.84
C GLY A 153 -16.66 11.74 8.07
N ARG A 154 -17.44 12.10 7.06
CA ARG A 154 -18.91 12.12 7.13
C ARG A 154 -19.50 10.74 7.30
N ALA A 155 -18.95 9.74 6.64
CA ALA A 155 -19.43 8.37 6.74
C ALA A 155 -19.24 7.79 8.16
N HIS A 156 -18.49 8.47 9.01
CA HIS A 156 -18.18 8.04 10.37
C HIS A 156 -19.11 8.67 11.44
N VAL A 157 -19.95 9.60 11.07
CA VAL A 157 -20.86 10.30 12.00
C VAL A 157 -22.18 9.53 12.20
#